data_a6ec5ce537da999acaf494d741daa843
#
_entry.id   a6ec5ce537da999acaf494d741daa843
#
_cell.length_a   1.000
_cell.length_b   1.000
_cell.length_c   1.000
_cell.angle_alpha   90.00
_cell.angle_beta   90.00
_cell.angle_gamma   90.00
#
_symmetry.space_group_name_H-M   'P 1'
#
loop_
_entity.id
_entity.type
_entity.pdbx_description
1 polymer ?
#
loop_
_entity_poly.entity_id
_entity_poly.type
_entity_poly.pdbx_seq_one_letter_code
_entity_poly.pdbx_strand_id
1 'polypeptide(L)'
;MYLVDTNVLSEARRGRPEARDWLRSVDPDQVFLSVVTLGEIMKGISQKARSDAKAAAPLRRWLEQLRTDHARRILPISDEIALEWGRLAAIRPRNMADALIAATASVHRKTVVTRNVADFEDLGVPLIDPWAA
;
A
#
# COMPACT_ATOMS: atom_id res chain seq x y z
N MET A 1 -12.39 -0.41 7.89
CA MET A 1 -11.76 0.18 6.71
C MET A 1 -10.32 -0.30 6.57
N TYR A 2 -9.83 -0.36 5.34
CA TYR A 2 -8.57 -1.03 5.02
C TYR A 2 -7.58 -0.06 4.41
N LEU A 3 -6.31 -0.16 4.80
CA LEU A 3 -5.20 0.48 4.11
C LEU A 3 -4.42 -0.62 3.38
N VAL A 4 -4.48 -0.61 2.06
CA VAL A 4 -3.95 -1.70 1.24
C VAL A 4 -2.51 -1.40 0.85
N ASP A 5 -1.60 -2.34 1.20
CA ASP A 5 -0.18 -2.23 0.88
C ASP A 5 0.06 -2.42 -0.62
N THR A 6 1.13 -1.83 -1.10
CA THR A 6 1.53 -1.84 -2.51
C THR A 6 1.59 -3.24 -3.11
N ASN A 7 2.10 -4.23 -2.37
CA ASN A 7 2.23 -5.60 -2.88
C ASN A 7 0.88 -6.23 -3.23
N VAL A 8 -0.16 -5.95 -2.45
CA VAL A 8 -1.51 -6.48 -2.72
C VAL A 8 -2.06 -5.91 -4.03
N LEU A 9 -1.90 -4.60 -4.25
CA LEU A 9 -2.33 -3.95 -5.49
C LEU A 9 -1.56 -4.48 -6.70
N SER A 10 -0.25 -4.62 -6.58
CA SER A 10 0.62 -5.10 -7.65
C SER A 10 0.31 -6.55 -8.02
N GLU A 11 0.09 -7.40 -7.03
CA GLU A 11 -0.25 -8.81 -7.26
C GLU A 11 -1.65 -8.95 -7.85
N ALA A 12 -2.61 -8.14 -7.41
CA ALA A 12 -3.95 -8.12 -8.00
C ALA A 12 -3.90 -7.72 -9.48
N ARG A 13 -3.09 -6.71 -9.82
CA ARG A 13 -2.88 -6.30 -11.20
C ARG A 13 -2.32 -7.43 -12.06
N ARG A 14 -1.41 -8.23 -11.50
CA ARG A 14 -0.85 -9.40 -12.19
C ARG A 14 -1.82 -10.58 -12.28
N GLY A 15 -3.02 -10.45 -11.73
CA GLY A 15 -4.06 -11.48 -11.78
C GLY A 15 -3.91 -12.56 -10.71
N ARG A 16 -3.13 -12.32 -9.66
CA ARG A 16 -3.01 -13.29 -8.55
C ARG A 16 -4.34 -13.39 -7.82
N PRO A 17 -4.95 -14.59 -7.77
CA PRO A 17 -6.33 -14.74 -7.26
C PRO A 17 -6.48 -14.30 -5.81
N GLU A 18 -5.51 -14.56 -4.94
CA GLU A 18 -5.59 -14.21 -3.53
C GLU A 18 -5.80 -12.71 -3.34
N ALA A 19 -5.02 -11.88 -4.02
CA ALA A 19 -5.13 -10.43 -3.94
C ALA A 19 -6.36 -9.91 -4.69
N ARG A 20 -6.57 -10.39 -5.91
CA ARG A 20 -7.68 -9.97 -6.76
C ARG A 20 -9.03 -10.28 -6.10
N ASP A 21 -9.20 -11.50 -5.62
CA ASP A 21 -10.46 -11.96 -5.05
C ASP A 21 -10.73 -11.26 -3.71
N TRP A 22 -9.69 -11.01 -2.92
CA TRP A 22 -9.84 -10.24 -1.69
C TRP A 22 -10.35 -8.82 -1.99
N LEU A 23 -9.74 -8.12 -2.94
CA LEU A 23 -10.17 -6.77 -3.32
C LEU A 23 -11.61 -6.73 -3.85
N ARG A 24 -12.03 -7.77 -4.57
CA ARG A 24 -13.40 -7.90 -5.06
C ARG A 24 -14.40 -8.24 -3.95
N SER A 25 -13.93 -8.81 -2.86
CA SER A 25 -14.79 -9.25 -1.75
C SER A 25 -15.20 -8.13 -0.81
N VAL A 26 -14.52 -6.98 -0.85
CA VAL A 26 -14.77 -5.86 0.06
C VAL A 26 -15.41 -4.69 -0.67
N ASP A 27 -16.12 -3.85 0.08
CA ASP A 27 -16.68 -2.61 -0.46
C ASP A 27 -15.53 -1.68 -0.90
N PRO A 28 -15.51 -1.25 -2.18
CA PRO A 28 -14.47 -0.33 -2.66
C PRO A 28 -14.32 0.95 -1.82
N ASP A 29 -15.41 1.46 -1.26
CA ASP A 29 -15.39 2.65 -0.42
C ASP A 29 -14.67 2.46 0.91
N GLN A 30 -14.38 1.22 1.29
CA GLN A 30 -13.62 0.87 2.48
C GLN A 30 -12.12 0.74 2.21
N VAL A 31 -11.69 0.83 0.96
CA VAL A 31 -10.29 0.64 0.54
C VAL A 31 -9.59 1.99 0.41
N PHE A 32 -8.56 2.18 1.22
CA PHE A 32 -7.73 3.38 1.26
C PHE A 32 -6.32 3.06 0.84
N LEU A 33 -5.63 4.04 0.27
CA LEU A 33 -4.23 3.95 -0.12
C LEU A 33 -3.43 5.06 0.57
N SER A 34 -2.14 4.80 0.78
CA SER A 34 -1.19 5.84 1.19
C SER A 34 -0.56 6.50 -0.04
N VAL A 35 -0.22 7.78 0.06
CA VAL A 35 0.62 8.45 -0.94
C VAL A 35 1.96 7.74 -1.12
N VAL A 36 2.45 7.06 -0.07
CA VAL A 36 3.67 6.24 -0.14
C VAL A 36 3.52 5.13 -1.18
N THR A 37 2.36 4.49 -1.24
CA THR A 37 2.05 3.47 -2.25
C THR A 37 2.13 4.02 -3.66
N LEU A 38 1.62 5.23 -3.90
CA LEU A 38 1.75 5.89 -5.19
C LEU A 38 3.22 6.10 -5.56
N GLY A 39 4.02 6.53 -4.59
CA GLY A 39 5.46 6.71 -4.78
C GLY A 39 6.19 5.41 -5.10
N GLU A 40 5.86 4.33 -4.40
CA GLU A 40 6.44 3.01 -4.66
C GLU A 40 6.11 2.50 -6.06
N ILE A 41 4.87 2.67 -6.47
CA ILE A 41 4.43 2.29 -7.82
C ILE A 41 5.18 3.11 -8.88
N MET A 42 5.27 4.44 -8.69
CA MET A 42 6.01 5.30 -9.62
C MET A 42 7.48 4.94 -9.69
N LYS A 43 8.10 4.60 -8.57
CA LYS A 43 9.49 4.12 -8.54
C LYS A 43 9.65 2.88 -9.43
N GLY A 44 8.75 1.91 -9.31
CA GLY A 44 8.76 0.70 -10.14
C GLY A 44 8.57 1.02 -11.63
N ILE A 45 7.65 1.92 -11.95
CA ILE A 45 7.40 2.37 -13.33
C ILE A 45 8.64 3.04 -13.92
N SER A 46 9.27 3.95 -13.15
CA SER A 46 10.45 4.69 -13.59
C SER A 46 11.65 3.77 -13.83
N GLN A 47 11.80 2.77 -12.97
CA GLN A 47 12.83 1.75 -13.14
C GLN A 47 12.58 0.89 -14.40
N LYS A 48 11.33 0.49 -14.63
CA LYS A 48 10.93 -0.29 -15.79
C LYS A 48 11.15 0.49 -17.10
N ALA A 49 10.83 1.79 -17.08
CA ALA A 49 10.97 2.65 -18.26
C ALA A 49 12.41 2.76 -18.76
N ARG A 50 13.40 2.60 -17.86
CA ARG A 50 14.82 2.63 -18.25
C ARG A 50 15.22 1.44 -19.11
N SER A 51 14.61 0.28 -18.88
CA SER A 51 14.94 -0.96 -19.61
C SER A 51 13.91 -1.28 -20.70
N ASP A 52 12.65 -0.86 -20.51
CA ASP A 52 11.54 -1.18 -21.41
C ASP A 52 10.46 -0.10 -21.33
N ALA A 53 10.62 0.95 -22.14
CA ALA A 53 9.69 2.08 -22.14
C ALA A 53 8.26 1.68 -22.55
N LYS A 54 8.13 0.68 -23.44
CA LYS A 54 6.81 0.19 -23.89
C LYS A 54 6.06 -0.52 -22.75
N ALA A 55 6.77 -1.30 -21.94
CA ALA A 55 6.17 -1.99 -20.81
C ALA A 55 5.75 -1.03 -19.70
N ALA A 56 6.38 0.13 -19.60
CA ALA A 56 6.03 1.15 -18.59
C ALA A 56 4.70 1.85 -18.89
N ALA A 57 4.29 1.95 -20.15
CA ALA A 57 3.07 2.68 -20.53
C ALA A 57 1.79 2.10 -19.91
N PRO A 58 1.54 0.76 -19.97
CA PRO A 58 0.38 0.19 -19.27
C PRO A 58 0.41 0.40 -17.76
N LEU A 59 1.60 0.41 -17.17
CA LEU A 59 1.76 0.63 -15.73
C LEU A 59 1.39 2.07 -15.34
N ARG A 60 1.73 3.04 -16.18
CA ARG A 60 1.32 4.44 -15.97
C ARG A 60 -0.20 4.60 -16.03
N ARG A 61 -0.84 3.95 -16.99
CA ARG A 61 -2.31 3.96 -17.09
C ARG A 61 -2.97 3.34 -15.88
N TRP A 62 -2.41 2.24 -15.39
CA TRP A 62 -2.90 1.59 -14.18
C TRP A 62 -2.77 2.50 -12.96
N LEU A 63 -1.63 3.18 -12.80
CA LEU A 63 -1.44 4.14 -11.70
C LEU A 63 -2.46 5.27 -11.76
N GLU A 64 -2.71 5.83 -12.94
CA GLU A 64 -3.72 6.88 -13.09
C GLU A 64 -5.12 6.38 -12.78
N GLN A 65 -5.43 5.13 -13.14
CA GLN A 65 -6.71 4.51 -12.79
C GLN A 65 -6.86 4.35 -11.28
N LEU A 66 -5.81 3.91 -10.59
CA LEU A 66 -5.81 3.84 -9.13
C LEU A 66 -6.08 5.20 -8.49
N ARG A 67 -5.43 6.24 -8.98
CA ARG A 67 -5.60 7.60 -8.47
C ARG A 67 -7.02 8.11 -8.69
N THR A 68 -7.61 7.80 -9.82
CA THR A 68 -9.00 8.18 -10.12
C THR A 68 -9.98 7.41 -9.24
N ASP A 69 -9.82 6.10 -9.15
CA ASP A 69 -10.74 5.23 -8.41
C ASP A 69 -10.71 5.51 -6.90
N HIS A 70 -9.57 5.98 -6.39
CA HIS A 70 -9.37 6.23 -4.96
C HIS A 70 -9.19 7.72 -4.63
N ALA A 71 -9.67 8.64 -5.48
CA ALA A 71 -9.35 10.07 -5.39
C ALA A 71 -9.60 10.69 -4.01
N ARG A 72 -10.62 10.21 -3.28
CA ARG A 72 -10.95 10.69 -1.93
C ARG A 72 -10.43 9.79 -0.81
N ARG A 73 -9.72 8.73 -1.18
CA ARG A 73 -9.26 7.71 -0.24
C ARG A 73 -7.75 7.48 -0.35
N ILE A 74 -7.03 8.48 -0.83
CA ILE A 74 -5.55 8.49 -0.82
C ILE A 74 -5.13 9.37 0.34
N LEU A 75 -4.49 8.77 1.34
CA LEU A 75 -4.12 9.45 2.59
C LEU A 75 -2.73 10.06 2.47
N PRO A 76 -2.60 11.38 2.71
CA PRO A 76 -1.30 12.04 2.72
C PRO A 76 -0.50 11.71 3.98
N ILE A 77 0.78 12.03 3.98
CA ILE A 77 1.61 11.97 5.18
C ILE A 77 1.47 13.29 5.92
N SER A 78 0.66 13.28 6.98
CA SER A 78 0.50 14.42 7.86
C SER A 78 1.65 14.51 8.87
N ASP A 79 1.74 15.62 9.60
CA ASP A 79 2.69 15.75 10.72
C ASP A 79 2.44 14.67 11.77
N GLU A 80 1.18 14.39 12.09
CA GLU A 80 0.79 13.30 13.00
C GLU A 80 1.35 11.95 12.57
N ILE A 81 1.20 11.62 11.29
CA ILE A 81 1.74 10.39 10.72
C ILE A 81 3.26 10.38 10.75
N ALA A 82 3.90 11.51 10.45
CA ALA A 82 5.36 11.61 10.50
C ALA A 82 5.91 11.37 11.91
N LEU A 83 5.25 11.91 12.93
CA LEU A 83 5.64 11.70 14.32
C LEU A 83 5.45 10.22 14.74
N GLU A 84 4.34 9.60 14.35
CA GLU A 84 4.10 8.18 14.60
C GLU A 84 5.13 7.31 13.88
N TRP A 85 5.46 7.66 12.64
CA TRP A 85 6.54 6.99 11.90
C TRP A 85 7.85 7.01 12.67
N GLY A 86 8.24 8.17 13.21
CA GLY A 86 9.47 8.29 13.98
C GLY A 86 9.47 7.39 15.22
N ARG A 87 8.34 7.32 15.92
CA ARG A 87 8.17 6.45 17.07
C ARG A 87 8.31 4.98 16.71
N LEU A 88 7.69 4.55 15.61
CA LEU A 88 7.76 3.16 15.13
C LEU A 88 9.16 2.81 14.61
N ALA A 89 9.78 3.71 13.87
CA ALA A 89 11.11 3.51 13.31
C ALA A 89 12.19 3.35 14.39
N ALA A 90 11.99 3.93 15.56
CA ALA A 90 12.92 3.82 16.69
C ALA A 90 12.89 2.45 17.37
N ILE A 91 11.85 1.64 17.17
CA ILE A 91 11.71 0.33 17.81
C ILE A 91 12.76 -0.64 17.27
N ARG A 92 12.95 -0.68 15.96
CA ARG A 92 13.99 -1.46 15.28
C ARG A 92 14.22 -0.94 13.87
N PRO A 93 15.37 -1.23 13.24
CA PRO A 93 15.55 -0.93 11.82
C PRO A 93 14.49 -1.60 10.97
N ARG A 94 13.91 -0.86 10.04
CA ARG A 94 12.86 -1.38 9.13
C ARG A 94 12.77 -0.55 7.86
N ASN A 95 12.08 -1.07 6.87
CA ASN A 95 11.81 -0.36 5.63
C ASN A 95 10.98 0.89 5.93
N MET A 96 11.41 2.05 5.40
CA MET A 96 10.77 3.32 5.63
C MET A 96 9.32 3.33 5.12
N ALA A 97 9.09 2.79 3.93
CA ALA A 97 7.75 2.74 3.34
C ALA A 97 6.78 1.93 4.21
N ASP A 98 7.21 0.75 4.69
CA ASP A 98 6.39 -0.07 5.57
C ASP A 98 6.06 0.64 6.88
N ALA A 99 7.03 1.32 7.47
CA ALA A 99 6.82 2.08 8.71
C ALA A 99 5.86 3.26 8.48
N LEU A 100 5.94 3.94 7.34
CA LEU A 100 5.02 5.02 7.00
C LEU A 100 3.60 4.52 6.76
N ILE A 101 3.44 3.37 6.11
CA ILE A 101 2.14 2.73 5.91
C ILE A 101 1.54 2.33 7.26
N ALA A 102 2.34 1.71 8.13
CA ALA A 102 1.90 1.35 9.47
C ALA A 102 1.49 2.57 10.31
N ALA A 103 2.27 3.65 10.25
CA ALA A 103 1.96 4.90 10.94
C ALA A 103 0.65 5.50 10.43
N THR A 104 0.43 5.47 9.12
CA THR A 104 -0.81 5.95 8.51
C THR A 104 -2.02 5.13 9.01
N ALA A 105 -1.89 3.81 9.03
CA ALA A 105 -2.93 2.92 9.53
C ALA A 105 -3.22 3.16 11.01
N SER A 106 -2.17 3.37 11.81
CA SER A 106 -2.29 3.63 13.25
C SER A 106 -3.08 4.92 13.50
N VAL A 107 -2.68 6.02 12.85
CA VAL A 107 -3.33 7.32 13.02
C VAL A 107 -4.78 7.30 12.55
N HIS A 108 -5.05 6.66 11.43
CA HIS A 108 -6.41 6.59 10.86
C HIS A 108 -7.21 5.37 11.34
N ARG A 109 -6.67 4.56 12.25
CA ARG A 109 -7.33 3.37 12.82
C ARG A 109 -7.84 2.41 11.75
N LYS A 110 -6.96 2.07 10.82
CA LYS A 110 -7.29 1.14 9.72
C LYS A 110 -6.54 -0.17 9.86
N THR A 111 -7.10 -1.21 9.24
CA THR A 111 -6.44 -2.51 9.10
C THR A 111 -5.51 -2.47 7.89
N VAL A 112 -4.24 -2.83 8.07
CA VAL A 112 -3.30 -2.98 6.96
C VAL A 112 -3.53 -4.31 6.27
N VAL A 113 -3.67 -4.26 4.95
CA VAL A 113 -3.81 -5.45 4.11
C VAL A 113 -2.51 -5.64 3.37
N THR A 114 -1.77 -6.71 3.69
CA THR A 114 -0.42 -6.92 3.18
C THR A 114 -0.09 -8.41 3.10
N ARG A 115 0.81 -8.75 2.17
CA ARG A 115 1.43 -10.06 2.13
C ARG A 115 2.58 -10.19 3.12
N ASN A 116 3.23 -9.08 3.45
CA ASN A 116 4.44 -9.03 4.28
C ASN A 116 4.10 -8.83 5.76
N VAL A 117 3.29 -9.71 6.31
CA VAL A 117 2.79 -9.62 7.70
C VAL A 117 3.92 -9.45 8.71
N ALA A 118 5.03 -10.17 8.51
CA ALA A 118 6.18 -10.11 9.42
C ALA A 118 6.76 -8.70 9.58
N ASP A 119 6.65 -7.85 8.56
CA ASP A 119 7.17 -6.49 8.60
C ASP A 119 6.30 -5.55 9.43
N PHE A 120 5.08 -5.97 9.78
CA PHE A 120 4.09 -5.16 10.49
C PHE A 120 3.68 -5.73 11.85
N GLU A 121 4.02 -6.98 12.17
CA GLU A 121 3.52 -7.70 13.36
C GLU A 121 3.82 -6.98 14.68
N ASP A 122 4.97 -6.33 14.79
CA ASP A 122 5.41 -5.66 16.02
C ASP A 122 4.93 -4.21 16.13
N LEU A 123 4.08 -3.75 15.23
CA LEU A 123 3.68 -2.33 15.16
C LEU A 123 2.31 -2.03 15.76
N GLY A 124 1.61 -3.07 16.24
CA GLY A 124 0.34 -2.89 16.96
C GLY A 124 -0.85 -2.51 16.08
N VAL A 125 -0.73 -2.63 14.76
CA VAL A 125 -1.85 -2.39 13.83
C VAL A 125 -2.53 -3.71 13.47
N PRO A 126 -3.87 -3.71 13.26
CA PRO A 126 -4.55 -4.90 12.75
C PRO A 126 -4.07 -5.24 11.34
N LEU A 127 -3.92 -6.53 11.05
CA LEU A 127 -3.39 -7.02 9.79
C LEU A 127 -4.34 -8.03 9.14
N ILE A 128 -4.41 -7.98 7.82
CA ILE A 128 -5.04 -9.00 6.99
C ILE A 128 -4.03 -9.42 5.93
N ASP A 129 -3.82 -10.72 5.79
CA ASP A 129 -3.03 -11.32 4.72
C ASP A 129 -3.97 -12.06 3.77
N PRO A 130 -4.21 -11.56 2.54
CA PRO A 130 -5.10 -12.23 1.59
C PRO A 130 -4.62 -13.63 1.17
N TRP A 131 -3.34 -13.94 1.36
CA TRP A 131 -2.79 -15.27 1.05
C TRP A 131 -2.93 -16.27 2.19
N ALA A 132 -3.22 -15.82 3.39
CA ALA A 132 -3.50 -16.70 4.51
C ALA A 132 -4.91 -17.28 4.40
N ALA A 133 -5.03 -18.56 4.59
CA ALA A 133 -6.32 -19.25 4.53
C ALA A 133 -7.22 -18.88 5.71
#